data_4e1d5b9fe8bb01367a25da6df922651b
#
_entry.id   4e1d5b9fe8bb01367a25da6df922651b
#
_cell.length_a   1.000
_cell.length_b   1.000
_cell.length_c   1.000
_cell.angle_alpha   90.00
_cell.angle_beta   90.00
_cell.angle_gamma   90.00
#
_symmetry.space_group_name_H-M   'P 1'
#
loop_
_entity.id
_entity.type
_entity.pdbx_description
1 polymer ?
#
loop_
_entity_poly.entity_id
_entity_poly.type
_entity_poly.pdbx_seq_one_letter_code
_entity_poly.pdbx_strand_id
1 'polypeptide(L)'
;WRNNGLELFPKTQNINDMLKLNNVLKKRNYILLVKKHPNSYKKDNHLSYNKKIDLFYKKIRKLSNFYLLDYDTDLNSIMHLCDSMISDYSGAIFDYLLLNRTILFYVPDQKKYEKEPGMHFRLNNICIGPVINNFTSLLKILDKHLKNPIILRSKYKKKRDEFKNEIFKNNNC
;
A
#
# COMPACT_ATOMS: atom_id res chain seq x y z
N TRP A 1 5.42 8.34 4.80
CA TRP A 1 5.05 7.96 6.09
C TRP A 1 5.74 8.90 7.09
N ARG A 2 5.29 9.06 8.33
CA ARG A 2 5.54 10.24 9.12
C ARG A 2 6.22 9.95 10.43
N ASN A 3 6.72 11.03 11.06
CA ASN A 3 7.42 11.02 12.34
C ASN A 3 6.62 10.47 13.54
N ASN A 4 5.36 10.07 13.35
CA ASN A 4 4.44 9.70 14.42
C ASN A 4 4.07 8.22 14.44
N GLY A 5 5.03 7.35 14.12
CA GLY A 5 4.82 5.91 14.28
C GLY A 5 4.06 5.26 13.14
N LEU A 6 4.80 4.71 12.28
CA LEU A 6 4.49 4.24 10.96
C LEU A 6 4.15 2.79 10.96
N GLU A 7 2.87 2.57 10.98
CA GLU A 7 2.32 1.25 10.88
C GLU A 7 2.00 0.96 9.41
N LEU A 8 2.54 -0.13 8.87
CA LEU A 8 2.17 -0.63 7.55
C LEU A 8 0.64 -0.74 7.42
N PHE A 9 -0.01 -1.04 8.56
CA PHE A 9 -1.44 -1.06 8.75
C PHE A 9 -1.75 -0.33 10.06
N PRO A 10 -1.97 1.01 10.04
CA PRO A 10 -2.31 1.75 11.25
C PRO A 10 -3.51 1.10 11.95
N LYS A 11 -3.41 0.90 13.25
CA LYS A 11 -4.36 0.22 14.13
C LYS A 11 -4.44 -1.31 14.03
N THR A 12 -3.70 -1.97 13.15
CA THR A 12 -3.76 -3.42 12.96
C THR A 12 -2.40 -4.08 13.14
N GLN A 13 -1.65 -3.77 14.21
CA GLN A 13 -0.53 -4.63 14.64
C GLN A 13 -1.04 -5.97 15.20
N ASN A 14 -2.23 -6.36 14.77
CA ASN A 14 -2.87 -7.60 15.19
C ASN A 14 -2.43 -8.72 14.24
N ILE A 15 -1.70 -9.67 14.77
CA ILE A 15 -1.27 -10.84 13.99
C ILE A 15 -2.46 -11.61 13.40
N ASN A 16 -3.63 -11.61 14.08
CA ASN A 16 -4.83 -12.27 13.59
C ASN A 16 -5.33 -11.64 12.27
N ASP A 17 -5.19 -10.35 12.10
CA ASP A 17 -5.55 -9.70 10.83
C ASP A 17 -4.56 -10.06 9.73
N MET A 18 -3.27 -10.19 10.05
CA MET A 18 -2.28 -10.67 9.10
C MET A 18 -2.50 -12.14 8.72
N LEU A 19 -2.95 -12.97 9.65
CA LEU A 19 -3.36 -14.35 9.36
C LEU A 19 -4.57 -14.40 8.41
N LYS A 20 -5.58 -13.55 8.61
CA LYS A 20 -6.71 -13.43 7.68
C LYS A 20 -6.26 -13.00 6.29
N LEU A 21 -5.37 -12.02 6.20
CA LEU A 21 -4.81 -11.56 4.93
C LEU A 21 -4.00 -12.69 4.26
N ASN A 22 -3.15 -13.39 5.00
CA ASN A 22 -2.40 -14.53 4.50
C ASN A 22 -3.31 -15.61 3.92
N ASN A 23 -4.43 -15.90 4.58
CA ASN A 23 -5.41 -16.87 4.11
C ASN A 23 -6.06 -16.44 2.77
N VAL A 24 -6.36 -15.15 2.61
CA VAL A 24 -6.85 -14.61 1.34
C VAL A 24 -5.80 -14.77 0.24
N LEU A 25 -4.55 -14.40 0.51
CA LEU A 25 -3.45 -14.54 -0.44
C LEU A 25 -3.23 -16.00 -0.84
N LYS A 26 -3.16 -16.91 0.13
CA LYS A 26 -3.01 -18.35 -0.09
C LYS A 26 -4.14 -18.93 -0.95
N LYS A 27 -5.39 -18.59 -0.61
CA LYS A 27 -6.58 -19.02 -1.36
C LYS A 27 -6.53 -18.58 -2.82
N ARG A 28 -5.91 -17.45 -3.11
CA ARG A 28 -5.83 -16.85 -4.45
C ARG A 28 -4.50 -17.11 -5.15
N ASN A 29 -3.58 -17.85 -4.53
CA ASN A 29 -2.25 -18.12 -5.04
C ASN A 29 -1.43 -16.85 -5.33
N TYR A 30 -1.47 -15.89 -4.40
CA TYR A 30 -0.71 -14.65 -4.45
C TYR A 30 0.25 -14.54 -3.29
N ILE A 31 1.31 -13.76 -3.48
CA ILE A 31 2.21 -13.32 -2.42
C ILE A 31 2.09 -11.81 -2.22
N LEU A 32 2.34 -11.33 -1.01
CA LEU A 32 2.44 -9.93 -0.69
C LEU A 32 3.90 -9.54 -0.44
N LEU A 33 4.43 -8.73 -1.34
CA LEU A 33 5.72 -8.08 -1.15
C LEU A 33 5.53 -6.87 -0.24
N VAL A 34 6.26 -6.82 0.86
CA VAL A 34 6.12 -5.77 1.86
C VAL A 34 7.40 -4.95 1.90
N LYS A 35 7.32 -3.69 1.47
CA LYS A 35 8.41 -2.71 1.59
C LYS A 35 8.12 -1.77 2.75
N LYS A 36 9.00 -1.77 3.74
CA LYS A 36 8.96 -0.76 4.81
C LYS A 36 9.44 0.58 4.29
N HIS A 37 8.87 1.66 4.81
CA HIS A 37 9.38 3.00 4.53
C HIS A 37 10.78 3.20 5.16
N PRO A 38 11.70 3.92 4.52
CA PRO A 38 13.04 4.17 5.07
C PRO A 38 13.04 4.72 6.50
N ASN A 39 12.12 5.60 6.83
CA ASN A 39 12.00 6.16 8.18
C ASN A 39 11.65 5.10 9.26
N SER A 40 11.09 3.96 8.88
CA SER A 40 10.81 2.86 9.81
C SER A 40 12.07 2.13 10.29
N TYR A 41 13.21 2.40 9.69
CA TYR A 41 14.52 1.83 10.07
C TYR A 41 15.35 2.78 10.92
N LYS A 42 15.01 4.06 11.00
CA LYS A 42 15.73 5.01 11.85
C LYS A 42 15.50 4.66 13.32
N LYS A 43 16.60 4.45 14.03
CA LYS A 43 16.62 4.24 15.50
C LYS A 43 16.47 5.60 16.20
N ASP A 44 15.34 6.26 16.07
CA ASP A 44 15.06 7.43 16.88
C ASP A 44 14.60 7.00 18.28
N ASN A 45 14.85 7.84 19.27
CA ASN A 45 14.83 7.65 20.73
C ASN A 45 13.57 7.02 21.39
N HIS A 46 12.73 6.33 20.66
CA HIS A 46 11.55 5.59 21.16
C HIS A 46 11.79 4.06 21.13
N LEU A 47 12.73 3.59 21.95
CA LEU A 47 13.14 2.18 22.03
C LEU A 47 11.97 1.17 22.21
N SER A 48 10.91 1.56 22.91
CA SER A 48 9.77 0.65 23.17
C SER A 48 8.87 0.45 21.94
N TYR A 49 8.73 1.49 21.13
CA TYR A 49 7.93 1.45 19.91
C TYR A 49 8.60 0.57 18.85
N ASN A 50 9.90 0.74 18.63
CA ASN A 50 10.68 -0.04 17.69
C ASN A 50 10.66 -1.54 17.98
N LYS A 51 10.71 -1.95 19.26
CA LYS A 51 10.62 -3.37 19.67
C LYS A 51 9.29 -4.02 19.27
N LYS A 52 8.15 -3.33 19.43
CA LYS A 52 6.83 -3.86 19.03
C LYS A 52 6.73 -4.05 17.53
N ILE A 53 7.23 -3.08 16.77
CA ILE A 53 7.26 -3.15 15.31
C ILE A 53 8.15 -4.30 14.84
N ASP A 54 9.35 -4.44 15.39
CA ASP A 54 10.25 -5.52 15.02
C ASP A 54 9.68 -6.90 15.33
N LEU A 55 9.02 -7.05 16.49
CA LEU A 55 8.31 -8.29 16.85
C LEU A 55 7.17 -8.58 15.87
N PHE A 56 6.43 -7.57 15.45
CA PHE A 56 5.37 -7.72 14.47
C PHE A 56 5.92 -8.19 13.12
N TYR A 57 6.98 -7.56 12.63
CA TYR A 57 7.63 -7.97 11.37
C TYR A 57 8.26 -9.37 11.46
N LYS A 58 8.85 -9.75 12.60
CA LYS A 58 9.33 -11.11 12.84
C LYS A 58 8.20 -12.14 12.75
N LYS A 59 7.00 -11.80 13.23
CA LYS A 59 5.82 -12.67 13.10
C LYS A 59 5.32 -12.76 11.66
N ILE A 60 5.26 -11.63 10.94
CA ILE A 60 4.84 -11.59 9.53
C ILE A 60 5.78 -12.42 8.64
N ARG A 61 7.09 -12.39 8.87
CA ARG A 61 8.06 -13.22 8.13
C ARG A 61 7.78 -14.72 8.17
N LYS A 62 7.02 -15.19 9.17
CA LYS A 62 6.64 -16.60 9.30
C LYS A 62 5.39 -16.96 8.49
N LEU A 63 4.72 -16.00 7.90
CA LEU A 63 3.53 -16.22 7.08
C LEU A 63 3.94 -16.58 5.66
N SER A 64 3.39 -17.67 5.14
CA SER A 64 3.81 -18.29 3.87
C SER A 64 3.67 -17.39 2.64
N ASN A 65 2.71 -16.47 2.67
CA ASN A 65 2.40 -15.60 1.53
C ASN A 65 2.82 -14.15 1.73
N PHE A 66 3.72 -13.89 2.71
CA PHE A 66 4.34 -12.59 2.93
C PHE A 66 5.84 -12.65 2.66
N TYR A 67 6.35 -11.72 1.90
CA TYR A 67 7.77 -11.53 1.66
C TYR A 67 8.18 -10.10 2.04
N LEU A 68 9.03 -9.97 3.05
CA LEU A 68 9.55 -8.67 3.49
C LEU A 68 10.78 -8.33 2.66
N LEU A 69 10.69 -7.25 1.90
CA LEU A 69 11.80 -6.73 1.12
C LEU A 69 12.84 -6.08 2.02
N ASP A 70 14.10 -6.22 1.65
CA ASP A 70 15.21 -5.61 2.38
C ASP A 70 15.21 -4.09 2.22
N TYR A 71 15.95 -3.43 3.13
CA TYR A 71 15.99 -1.96 3.19
C TYR A 71 16.48 -1.32 1.89
N ASP A 72 17.51 -1.89 1.31
CA ASP A 72 18.20 -1.44 0.10
C ASP A 72 17.52 -1.87 -1.20
N THR A 73 16.48 -2.71 -1.13
CA THR A 73 15.73 -3.11 -2.32
C THR A 73 15.16 -1.89 -3.02
N ASP A 74 15.58 -1.64 -4.25
CA ASP A 74 14.99 -0.62 -5.10
C ASP A 74 13.55 -1.02 -5.47
N LEU A 75 12.59 -0.16 -5.10
CA LEU A 75 11.19 -0.43 -5.35
C LEU A 75 10.86 -0.45 -6.85
N ASN A 76 11.51 0.40 -7.64
CA ASN A 76 11.27 0.50 -9.08
C ASN A 76 11.69 -0.78 -9.82
N SER A 77 12.76 -1.43 -9.34
CA SER A 77 13.24 -2.69 -9.93
C SER A 77 12.26 -3.86 -9.79
N ILE A 78 11.32 -3.80 -8.84
CA ILE A 78 10.37 -4.88 -8.55
C ILE A 78 8.91 -4.55 -8.86
N MET A 79 8.55 -3.27 -8.98
CA MET A 79 7.17 -2.85 -9.24
C MET A 79 6.57 -3.50 -10.49
N HIS A 80 7.37 -3.67 -11.54
CA HIS A 80 6.93 -4.27 -12.80
C HIS A 80 6.56 -5.76 -12.66
N LEU A 81 6.99 -6.44 -11.59
CA LEU A 81 6.63 -7.83 -11.28
C LEU A 81 5.29 -7.93 -10.53
N CYS A 82 4.79 -6.83 -9.98
CA CYS A 82 3.60 -6.83 -9.13
C CYS A 82 2.32 -6.58 -9.95
N ASP A 83 1.31 -7.44 -9.80
CA ASP A 83 0.02 -7.30 -10.50
C ASP A 83 -0.83 -6.14 -9.97
N SER A 84 -0.67 -5.80 -8.70
CA SER A 84 -1.37 -4.70 -8.04
C SER A 84 -0.56 -4.14 -6.87
N MET A 85 -0.90 -2.94 -6.44
CA MET A 85 -0.26 -2.24 -5.34
C MET A 85 -1.29 -1.91 -4.27
N ILE A 86 -0.94 -2.13 -3.00
CA ILE A 86 -1.63 -1.56 -1.85
C ILE A 86 -0.77 -0.43 -1.32
N SER A 87 -1.30 0.77 -1.30
CA SER A 87 -0.56 1.96 -0.86
C SER A 87 -1.48 2.90 -0.06
N ASP A 88 -0.87 3.89 0.57
CA ASP A 88 -1.59 5.00 1.18
C ASP A 88 -1.32 6.30 0.39
N TYR A 89 -0.64 7.26 1.01
CA TYR A 89 -0.28 8.58 0.45
C TYR A 89 1.15 8.60 -0.12
N SER A 90 1.74 7.46 -0.41
CA SER A 90 3.12 7.33 -0.86
C SER A 90 3.31 7.86 -2.29
N GLY A 91 4.42 8.56 -2.53
CA GLY A 91 4.83 8.99 -3.87
C GLY A 91 5.07 7.84 -4.85
N ALA A 92 5.34 6.64 -4.36
CA ALA A 92 5.50 5.44 -5.18
C ALA A 92 4.27 5.10 -6.06
N ILE A 93 3.09 5.66 -5.76
CA ILE A 93 1.90 5.52 -6.59
C ILE A 93 2.09 6.12 -7.99
N PHE A 94 2.87 7.20 -8.12
CA PHE A 94 3.11 7.85 -9.41
C PHE A 94 3.93 6.97 -10.34
N ASP A 95 4.98 6.32 -9.82
CA ASP A 95 5.79 5.39 -10.59
C ASP A 95 4.97 4.16 -10.99
N TYR A 96 4.18 3.61 -10.04
CA TYR A 96 3.33 2.45 -10.32
C TYR A 96 2.19 2.77 -11.30
N LEU A 97 1.73 4.01 -11.36
CA LEU A 97 0.72 4.48 -12.31
C LEU A 97 1.14 4.27 -13.77
N LEU A 98 2.44 4.35 -14.07
CA LEU A 98 2.99 4.10 -15.40
C LEU A 98 2.72 2.69 -15.90
N LEU A 99 2.61 1.71 -15.01
CA LEU A 99 2.33 0.31 -15.33
C LEU A 99 0.85 0.05 -15.68
N ASN A 100 -0.02 1.04 -15.51
CA ASN A 100 -1.47 0.93 -15.72
C ASN A 100 -2.11 -0.30 -15.04
N ARG A 101 -1.62 -0.62 -13.83
CA ARG A 101 -2.12 -1.71 -12.99
C ARG A 101 -3.00 -1.17 -11.87
N THR A 102 -3.68 -2.06 -11.13
CA THR A 102 -4.58 -1.68 -10.05
C THR A 102 -3.83 -1.17 -8.84
N ILE A 103 -4.25 0.00 -8.32
CA ILE A 103 -3.80 0.54 -7.03
C ILE A 103 -5.00 0.49 -6.07
N LEU A 104 -4.79 -0.07 -4.89
CA LEU A 104 -5.75 -0.12 -3.78
C LEU A 104 -5.25 0.87 -2.72
N PHE A 105 -6.01 1.93 -2.46
CA PHE A 105 -5.65 2.92 -1.45
C PHE A 105 -6.16 2.49 -0.08
N TYR A 106 -5.27 2.03 0.79
CA TYR A 106 -5.62 1.68 2.16
C TYR A 106 -5.26 2.83 3.10
N VAL A 107 -6.27 3.57 3.53
CA VAL A 107 -6.13 4.86 4.23
C VAL A 107 -7.05 4.95 5.46
N PRO A 108 -6.83 4.11 6.49
CA PRO A 108 -7.70 4.06 7.68
C PRO A 108 -7.66 5.34 8.52
N ASP A 109 -6.68 6.19 8.30
CA ASP A 109 -6.46 7.47 8.99
C ASP A 109 -6.80 8.71 8.13
N GLN A 110 -7.49 8.52 7.01
CA GLN A 110 -7.79 9.57 6.02
C GLN A 110 -8.31 10.86 6.68
N LYS A 111 -9.29 10.76 7.57
CA LYS A 111 -9.87 11.93 8.26
C LYS A 111 -8.86 12.73 9.09
N LYS A 112 -7.88 12.05 9.68
CA LYS A 112 -6.80 12.69 10.43
C LYS A 112 -5.82 13.35 9.46
N TYR A 113 -5.55 12.68 8.35
CA TYR A 113 -4.61 13.14 7.34
C TYR A 113 -5.08 14.37 6.59
N GLU A 114 -6.37 14.48 6.29
CA GLU A 114 -6.97 15.63 5.60
C GLU A 114 -6.92 16.93 6.44
N LYS A 115 -6.76 16.81 7.76
CA LYS A 115 -6.63 17.97 8.68
C LYS A 115 -5.20 18.49 8.81
N GLU A 116 -4.21 17.73 8.43
CA GLU A 116 -2.81 18.14 8.49
C GLU A 116 -2.37 18.66 7.11
N PRO A 117 -1.76 19.87 7.01
CA PRO A 117 -1.27 20.39 5.75
C PRO A 117 -0.12 19.50 5.23
N GLY A 118 -0.28 18.87 4.07
CA GLY A 118 0.79 18.04 3.50
C GLY A 118 0.46 17.21 2.28
N MET A 119 -0.79 17.19 1.80
CA MET A 119 -1.11 16.59 0.51
C MET A 119 -1.42 17.64 -0.54
N HIS A 120 -0.66 17.62 -1.64
CA HIS A 120 -0.98 18.38 -2.84
C HIS A 120 -2.24 17.86 -3.56
N PHE A 121 -2.63 16.59 -3.30
CA PHE A 121 -3.79 15.95 -3.94
C PHE A 121 -4.67 15.25 -2.91
N ARG A 122 -5.99 15.48 -2.98
CA ARG A 122 -6.96 14.69 -2.23
C ARG A 122 -7.19 13.37 -2.95
N LEU A 123 -7.01 12.24 -2.27
CA LEU A 123 -7.18 10.89 -2.86
C LEU A 123 -8.55 10.71 -3.52
N ASN A 124 -9.60 11.29 -2.93
CA ASN A 124 -10.94 11.24 -3.49
C ASN A 124 -11.07 11.95 -4.85
N ASN A 125 -10.22 12.95 -5.13
CA ASN A 125 -10.22 13.67 -6.39
C ASN A 125 -9.46 12.89 -7.48
N ILE A 126 -8.42 12.17 -7.09
CA ILE A 126 -7.60 11.38 -8.03
C ILE A 126 -8.39 10.18 -8.57
N CYS A 127 -9.15 9.48 -7.72
CA CYS A 127 -10.04 8.36 -8.09
C CYS A 127 -9.46 7.27 -9.01
N ILE A 128 -8.14 7.03 -8.95
CA ILE A 128 -7.44 6.06 -9.82
C ILE A 128 -7.50 4.61 -9.31
N GLY A 129 -8.15 4.40 -8.18
CA GLY A 129 -8.36 3.10 -7.54
C GLY A 129 -9.35 3.19 -6.38
N PRO A 130 -9.78 2.06 -5.79
CA PRO A 130 -10.66 2.07 -4.63
C PRO A 130 -9.97 2.64 -3.39
N VAL A 131 -10.66 3.53 -2.67
CA VAL A 131 -10.25 4.08 -1.37
C VAL A 131 -10.88 3.24 -0.26
N ILE A 132 -10.06 2.75 0.66
CA ILE A 132 -10.41 1.73 1.65
C ILE A 132 -9.99 2.21 3.03
N ASN A 133 -10.95 2.38 3.95
CA ASN A 133 -10.70 3.01 5.25
C ASN A 133 -10.69 2.03 6.43
N ASN A 134 -10.91 0.74 6.20
CA ASN A 134 -10.86 -0.28 7.25
C ASN A 134 -10.39 -1.63 6.72
N PHE A 135 -9.85 -2.44 7.63
CA PHE A 135 -9.23 -3.71 7.27
C PHE A 135 -10.21 -4.76 6.73
N THR A 136 -11.42 -4.82 7.27
CA THR A 136 -12.47 -5.74 6.79
C THR A 136 -12.83 -5.47 5.34
N SER A 137 -12.97 -4.20 4.99
CA SER A 137 -13.21 -3.77 3.61
C SER A 137 -12.01 -4.08 2.71
N LEU A 138 -10.78 -3.91 3.23
CA LEU A 138 -9.57 -4.29 2.48
C LEU A 138 -9.58 -5.78 2.13
N LEU A 139 -9.81 -6.65 3.08
CA LEU A 139 -9.88 -8.10 2.84
C LEU A 139 -10.94 -8.46 1.80
N LYS A 140 -12.15 -7.87 1.91
CA LYS A 140 -13.26 -8.13 1.00
C LYS A 140 -12.95 -7.67 -0.44
N ILE A 141 -12.41 -6.48 -0.58
CA ILE A 141 -12.07 -5.91 -1.89
C ILE A 141 -10.88 -6.67 -2.49
N LEU A 142 -9.88 -6.99 -1.69
CA LEU A 142 -8.71 -7.73 -2.13
C LEU A 142 -9.09 -9.15 -2.59
N ASP A 143 -9.89 -9.91 -1.82
CA ASP A 143 -10.35 -11.26 -2.22
C ASP A 143 -11.08 -11.23 -3.57
N LYS A 144 -11.96 -10.23 -3.79
CA LYS A 144 -12.64 -10.05 -5.06
C LYS A 144 -11.68 -9.69 -6.19
N HIS A 145 -10.75 -8.76 -5.92
CA HIS A 145 -9.76 -8.34 -6.90
C HIS A 145 -8.84 -9.48 -7.32
N LEU A 146 -8.30 -10.23 -6.38
CA LEU A 146 -7.41 -11.36 -6.67
C LEU A 146 -8.14 -12.53 -7.36
N LYS A 147 -9.47 -12.64 -7.18
CA LYS A 147 -10.28 -13.60 -7.95
C LYS A 147 -10.43 -13.18 -9.41
N ASN A 148 -10.59 -11.90 -9.69
CA ASN A 148 -10.71 -11.35 -11.04
C ASN A 148 -10.07 -9.95 -11.13
N PRO A 149 -8.76 -9.87 -11.40
CA PRO A 149 -8.01 -8.62 -11.42
C PRO A 149 -8.47 -7.63 -12.50
N ILE A 150 -9.07 -8.12 -13.57
CA ILE A 150 -9.49 -7.30 -14.71
C ILE A 150 -10.59 -6.32 -14.30
N ILE A 151 -11.49 -6.70 -13.40
CA ILE A 151 -12.64 -5.87 -13.01
C ILE A 151 -12.21 -4.50 -12.48
N LEU A 152 -11.34 -4.46 -11.48
CA LEU A 152 -10.86 -3.17 -10.94
C LEU A 152 -9.91 -2.47 -11.91
N ARG A 153 -9.08 -3.24 -12.62
CA ARG A 153 -8.18 -2.67 -13.62
C ARG A 153 -8.95 -1.92 -14.71
N SER A 154 -9.99 -2.50 -15.26
CA SER A 154 -10.83 -1.87 -16.29
C SER A 154 -11.67 -0.73 -15.72
N LYS A 155 -12.29 -0.92 -14.54
CA LYS A 155 -13.14 0.10 -13.90
C LYS A 155 -12.42 1.45 -13.71
N TYR A 156 -11.16 1.43 -13.35
CA TYR A 156 -10.40 2.64 -13.06
C TYR A 156 -9.44 3.04 -14.20
N LYS A 157 -9.46 2.33 -15.33
CA LYS A 157 -8.50 2.57 -16.44
C LYS A 157 -8.57 4.01 -16.96
N LYS A 158 -9.78 4.47 -17.32
CA LYS A 158 -9.97 5.83 -17.87
C LYS A 158 -9.41 6.90 -16.93
N LYS A 159 -9.75 6.82 -15.64
CA LYS A 159 -9.27 7.78 -14.64
C LYS A 159 -7.75 7.73 -14.43
N ARG A 160 -7.15 6.53 -14.48
CA ARG A 160 -5.68 6.41 -14.44
C ARG A 160 -5.02 7.04 -15.65
N ASP A 161 -5.60 6.84 -16.85
CA ASP A 161 -5.06 7.41 -18.08
C ASP A 161 -5.18 8.95 -18.08
N GLU A 162 -6.31 9.48 -17.63
CA GLU A 162 -6.53 10.92 -17.46
C GLU A 162 -5.51 11.53 -16.48
N PHE A 163 -5.40 10.94 -15.29
CA PHE A 163 -4.49 11.41 -14.25
C PHE A 163 -3.01 11.28 -14.66
N LYS A 164 -2.63 10.19 -15.33
CA LYS A 164 -1.30 10.04 -15.92
C LYS A 164 -0.99 11.14 -16.91
N ASN A 165 -1.92 11.45 -17.80
CA ASN A 165 -1.77 12.52 -18.76
C ASN A 165 -1.63 13.90 -18.12
N GLU A 166 -2.38 14.17 -17.05
CA GLU A 166 -2.28 15.42 -16.28
C GLU A 166 -0.89 15.60 -15.67
N ILE A 167 -0.36 14.55 -15.05
CA ILE A 167 0.95 14.64 -14.35
C ILE A 167 2.12 14.67 -15.34
N PHE A 168 2.10 13.84 -16.37
CA PHE A 168 3.27 13.65 -17.24
C PHE A 168 3.28 14.51 -18.51
N LYS A 169 2.14 15.07 -18.95
CA LYS A 169 2.11 16.02 -20.07
C LYS A 169 2.65 17.39 -19.71
N ASN A 170 2.54 17.80 -18.46
CA ASN A 170 3.04 19.10 -17.99
C ASN A 170 4.56 19.12 -17.73
N ASN A 171 5.24 18.01 -17.94
CA ASN A 171 6.70 17.88 -17.77
C ASN A 171 7.48 17.88 -19.09
N ASN A 172 6.85 18.22 -20.20
CA ASN A 172 7.57 18.52 -21.47
C ASN A 172 7.99 20.00 -21.46
N CYS A 173 8.97 20.33 -20.60
CA CYS A 173 9.82 21.50 -20.73
C CYS A 173 11.24 21.07 -21.07
#